data_dd5bcda10b4b43e3b9947f970cefc6d6
#
_entry.id   dd5bcda10b4b43e3b9947f970cefc6d6
#
_cell.length_a   1.000
_cell.length_b   1.000
_cell.length_c   1.000
_cell.angle_alpha   90.00
_cell.angle_beta   90.00
_cell.angle_gamma   90.00
#
_symmetry.space_group_name_H-M   'P 1'
#
loop_
_entity.id
_entity.type
_entity.pdbx_description
1 polymer ?
#
loop_
_entity_poly.entity_id
_entity_poly.type
_entity_poly.pdbx_seq_one_letter_code
_entity_poly.pdbx_strand_id
1 'polypeptide(L)'
;MRQGMVLLAWLAMTTFASAQFAVEKYLDDQAFLVARIRPQKVEMNKAITYLTKAKVIPQAEGFAIGLMAGTIKASIDRNAEEIFIVYSMSMVSSGEFLPVVIVPTKDAEQQEKLEEMLKKLPMQEAFKTKRIEGALLAGAPGALERASKMAGKPRVDLNAAKLVWGDHAVQVAVVPTPDQKRSLKELVPPLQKPLDGHSSQELASGVEWLSLSMDPFPPRVKMVIRSTGSPIVDKCMAFLKDVMKLAPLALAETDKEMAEPAGKLAQMLGNGLKKEGNDIVLSLDDPQPILDLFLAGVTKARGAAQGMQSQNNMKQILLAFHNSHDSYGALPAQAISAKDGKPLLSWRVAILPFVEQAELYKKFKLDEPWDSENNKPLVQAMPKLFAPENEKLEPGMTPYVVPTGKNTLFPAGPKGLRFSNVTDGLSNTLALVQVPASRAVIWTKPDDWEADPKVSFEALMKGFDNKMVIGIADGSIRTIKLPVKEATLRGLITANGGEVINLD
;
A
#
# COMPACT_ATOMS: atom_id res chain seq x y z
N MET A 1 42.46 -48.92 14.51
CA MET A 1 42.05 -48.00 13.42
C MET A 1 40.56 -47.61 13.44
N ARG A 2 39.60 -48.45 13.88
CA ARG A 2 38.17 -48.06 13.91
C ARG A 2 37.76 -47.06 15.00
N GLN A 3 38.45 -46.97 16.12
CA GLN A 3 38.13 -46.02 17.19
C GLN A 3 38.66 -44.60 16.92
N GLY A 4 39.73 -44.44 16.12
CA GLY A 4 40.23 -43.12 15.70
C GLY A 4 39.36 -42.41 14.65
N MET A 5 38.65 -43.16 13.80
CA MET A 5 37.74 -42.58 12.80
C MET A 5 36.43 -42.09 13.42
N VAL A 6 35.96 -42.71 14.51
CA VAL A 6 34.75 -42.25 15.20
C VAL A 6 35.02 -40.95 15.98
N LEU A 7 36.22 -40.81 16.55
CA LEU A 7 36.62 -39.58 17.26
C LEU A 7 36.84 -38.41 16.28
N LEU A 8 37.39 -38.67 15.09
CA LEU A 8 37.53 -37.65 14.04
C LEU A 8 36.18 -37.24 13.42
N ALA A 9 35.24 -38.18 13.28
CA ALA A 9 33.87 -37.86 12.83
C ALA A 9 33.11 -37.07 13.91
N TRP A 10 33.35 -37.35 15.22
CA TRP A 10 32.73 -36.58 16.31
C TRP A 10 33.37 -35.20 16.48
N LEU A 11 34.67 -35.04 16.30
CA LEU A 11 35.34 -33.74 16.25
C LEU A 11 34.95 -32.95 14.99
N ALA A 12 34.70 -33.60 13.84
CA ALA A 12 34.21 -32.92 12.62
C ALA A 12 32.75 -32.48 12.74
N MET A 13 31.92 -33.17 13.53
CA MET A 13 30.56 -32.73 13.83
C MET A 13 30.48 -31.60 14.87
N THR A 14 31.53 -31.39 15.69
CA THR A 14 31.59 -30.31 16.67
C THR A 14 32.24 -29.02 16.15
N THR A 15 32.87 -29.04 14.95
CA THR A 15 33.56 -27.86 14.37
C THR A 15 32.75 -27.12 13.29
N PHE A 16 31.53 -27.54 12.98
CA PHE A 16 30.60 -26.77 12.11
C PHE A 16 29.49 -26.08 12.92
N ALA A 17 29.70 -25.77 14.19
CA ALA A 17 28.99 -24.62 14.75
C ALA A 17 29.70 -23.40 14.19
N SER A 18 29.24 -22.90 13.03
CA SER A 18 29.52 -21.53 12.62
C SER A 18 29.28 -20.65 13.81
N ALA A 19 30.29 -19.92 14.29
CA ALA A 19 30.14 -19.03 15.43
C ALA A 19 28.98 -18.09 15.11
N GLN A 20 27.80 -18.39 15.65
CA GLN A 20 26.62 -17.63 15.43
C GLN A 20 26.87 -16.26 16.04
N PHE A 21 26.77 -15.21 15.24
CA PHE A 21 27.02 -13.85 15.71
C PHE A 21 26.15 -13.56 16.94
N ALA A 22 26.81 -13.16 18.02
CA ALA A 22 26.14 -12.90 19.29
C ALA A 22 25.49 -11.52 19.28
N VAL A 23 24.35 -11.41 18.60
CA VAL A 23 23.57 -10.16 18.52
C VAL A 23 23.13 -9.64 19.89
N GLU A 24 23.07 -10.51 20.89
CA GLU A 24 22.68 -10.20 22.27
C GLU A 24 23.57 -9.12 22.91
N LYS A 25 24.82 -8.99 22.47
CA LYS A 25 25.74 -7.94 22.95
C LYS A 25 25.25 -6.52 22.63
N TYR A 26 24.36 -6.39 21.67
CA TYR A 26 23.84 -5.11 21.16
C TYR A 26 22.37 -4.88 21.51
N LEU A 27 21.79 -5.76 22.34
CA LEU A 27 20.40 -5.67 22.76
C LEU A 27 20.29 -5.03 24.13
N ASP A 28 19.39 -4.06 24.29
CA ASP A 28 19.03 -3.57 25.61
C ASP A 28 18.04 -4.53 26.31
N ASP A 29 17.82 -4.34 27.61
CA ASP A 29 16.90 -5.14 28.41
C ASP A 29 15.44 -4.96 28.00
N GLN A 30 15.16 -3.94 27.20
CA GLN A 30 13.85 -3.62 26.66
C GLN A 30 13.66 -4.13 25.21
N ALA A 31 14.66 -4.77 24.60
CA ALA A 31 14.54 -5.38 23.28
C ALA A 31 13.52 -6.51 23.32
N PHE A 32 12.51 -6.47 22.48
CA PHE A 32 11.43 -7.47 22.46
C PHE A 32 11.30 -8.21 21.13
N LEU A 33 11.87 -7.67 20.04
CA LEU A 33 11.87 -8.31 18.73
C LEU A 33 13.26 -8.29 18.14
N VAL A 34 13.69 -9.46 17.67
CA VAL A 34 14.92 -9.64 16.89
C VAL A 34 14.57 -10.42 15.63
N ALA A 35 14.82 -9.83 14.47
CA ALA A 35 14.76 -10.54 13.20
C ALA A 35 16.17 -10.77 12.67
N ARG A 36 16.41 -11.94 12.07
CA ARG A 36 17.62 -12.29 11.31
C ARG A 36 17.25 -12.52 9.86
N ILE A 37 17.98 -11.90 8.97
CA ILE A 37 17.85 -12.09 7.52
C ILE A 37 19.18 -12.62 7.00
N ARG A 38 19.14 -13.66 6.20
CA ARG A 38 20.27 -14.19 5.43
C ARG A 38 20.08 -13.84 3.96
N PRO A 39 20.72 -12.78 3.48
CA PRO A 39 20.47 -12.27 2.13
C PRO A 39 20.71 -13.32 1.03
N GLN A 40 21.75 -14.15 1.19
CA GLN A 40 22.09 -15.18 0.19
C GLN A 40 20.96 -16.20 -0.04
N LYS A 41 20.11 -16.42 0.98
CA LYS A 41 18.95 -17.33 0.91
C LYS A 41 17.69 -16.69 0.33
N VAL A 42 17.68 -15.38 0.14
CA VAL A 42 16.55 -14.66 -0.46
C VAL A 42 16.68 -14.68 -1.98
N GLU A 43 15.87 -15.48 -2.66
CA GLU A 43 15.87 -15.59 -4.13
C GLU A 43 15.08 -14.44 -4.77
N MET A 44 15.65 -13.23 -4.78
CA MET A 44 15.00 -11.99 -5.23
C MET A 44 14.42 -12.09 -6.63
N ASN A 45 15.13 -12.71 -7.56
CA ASN A 45 14.66 -12.86 -8.95
C ASN A 45 13.41 -13.73 -9.06
N LYS A 46 13.30 -14.78 -8.23
CA LYS A 46 12.07 -15.59 -8.14
C LYS A 46 10.92 -14.81 -7.56
N ALA A 47 11.18 -13.98 -6.53
CA ALA A 47 10.19 -13.09 -5.95
C ALA A 47 9.63 -12.10 -6.98
N ILE A 48 10.51 -11.41 -7.71
CA ILE A 48 10.11 -10.45 -8.74
C ILE A 48 9.34 -11.15 -9.87
N THR A 49 9.82 -12.31 -10.33
CA THR A 49 9.11 -13.10 -11.35
C THR A 49 7.71 -13.49 -10.88
N TYR A 50 7.57 -13.91 -9.63
CA TYR A 50 6.28 -14.25 -9.04
C TYR A 50 5.34 -13.03 -8.99
N LEU A 51 5.82 -11.91 -8.47
CA LEU A 51 5.05 -10.67 -8.35
C LEU A 51 4.65 -10.10 -9.72
N THR A 52 5.51 -10.27 -10.74
CA THR A 52 5.20 -9.88 -12.13
C THR A 52 4.14 -10.79 -12.73
N LYS A 53 4.24 -12.12 -12.55
CA LYS A 53 3.21 -13.07 -13.00
C LYS A 53 1.86 -12.82 -12.32
N ALA A 54 1.89 -12.47 -11.04
CA ALA A 54 0.71 -12.11 -10.27
C ALA A 54 0.17 -10.69 -10.61
N LYS A 55 0.77 -9.97 -11.56
CA LYS A 55 0.40 -8.61 -12.00
C LYS A 55 0.50 -7.55 -10.89
N VAL A 56 1.25 -7.81 -9.81
CA VAL A 56 1.56 -6.84 -8.76
C VAL A 56 2.57 -5.81 -9.27
N ILE A 57 3.55 -6.27 -10.04
CA ILE A 57 4.52 -5.43 -10.73
C ILE A 57 4.19 -5.48 -12.23
N PRO A 58 4.02 -4.33 -12.92
CA PRO A 58 3.84 -4.30 -14.36
C PRO A 58 4.99 -5.02 -15.08
N GLN A 59 4.71 -5.76 -16.15
CA GLN A 59 5.73 -6.56 -16.86
C GLN A 59 6.88 -5.71 -17.37
N ALA A 60 6.59 -4.52 -17.87
CA ALA A 60 7.63 -3.58 -18.35
C ALA A 60 8.54 -3.08 -17.22
N GLU A 61 8.00 -2.89 -16.01
CA GLU A 61 8.74 -2.45 -14.83
C GLU A 61 9.48 -3.61 -14.14
N GLY A 62 8.93 -4.83 -14.22
CA GLY A 62 9.51 -6.02 -13.59
C GLY A 62 10.95 -6.30 -13.99
N PHE A 63 11.30 -6.05 -15.26
CA PHE A 63 12.68 -6.19 -15.74
C PHE A 63 13.61 -5.14 -15.12
N ALA A 64 13.21 -3.87 -15.10
CA ALA A 64 14.01 -2.78 -14.54
C ALA A 64 14.16 -2.94 -13.01
N ILE A 65 13.08 -3.28 -12.32
CA ILE A 65 13.09 -3.59 -10.89
C ILE A 65 14.00 -4.80 -10.62
N GLY A 66 13.92 -5.84 -11.45
CA GLY A 66 14.77 -7.04 -11.35
C GLY A 66 16.25 -6.74 -11.48
N LEU A 67 16.62 -5.91 -12.44
CA LEU A 67 18.01 -5.50 -12.65
C LEU A 67 18.53 -4.67 -11.45
N MET A 68 17.76 -3.70 -11.00
CA MET A 68 18.12 -2.85 -9.86
C MET A 68 18.19 -3.67 -8.56
N ALA A 69 17.19 -4.49 -8.29
CA ALA A 69 17.15 -5.36 -7.12
C ALA A 69 18.27 -6.40 -7.14
N GLY A 70 18.59 -6.96 -8.31
CA GLY A 70 19.72 -7.87 -8.49
C GLY A 70 21.05 -7.21 -8.19
N THR A 71 21.26 -5.96 -8.62
CA THR A 71 22.48 -5.20 -8.34
C THR A 71 22.64 -4.91 -6.85
N ILE A 72 21.57 -4.45 -6.19
CA ILE A 72 21.54 -4.19 -4.75
C ILE A 72 21.80 -5.50 -3.99
N LYS A 73 21.08 -6.57 -4.35
CA LYS A 73 21.25 -7.89 -3.74
C LYS A 73 22.68 -8.40 -3.87
N ALA A 74 23.29 -8.34 -5.06
CA ALA A 74 24.66 -8.78 -5.27
C ALA A 74 25.68 -7.99 -4.43
N SER A 75 25.40 -6.73 -4.13
CA SER A 75 26.21 -5.91 -3.22
C SER A 75 26.00 -6.34 -1.76
N ILE A 76 24.75 -6.58 -1.35
CA ILE A 76 24.44 -7.06 -0.01
C ILE A 76 25.06 -8.44 0.22
N ASP A 77 24.87 -9.39 -0.71
CA ASP A 77 25.37 -10.76 -0.60
C ASP A 77 26.88 -10.84 -0.45
N ARG A 78 27.62 -9.90 -1.05
CA ARG A 78 29.08 -9.82 -0.94
C ARG A 78 29.55 -9.24 0.40
N ASN A 79 28.75 -8.38 1.01
CA ASN A 79 29.15 -7.58 2.16
C ASN A 79 28.41 -7.93 3.47
N ALA A 80 27.33 -8.73 3.42
CA ALA A 80 26.56 -9.11 4.58
C ALA A 80 26.13 -10.58 4.51
N GLU A 81 26.61 -11.41 5.43
CA GLU A 81 26.18 -12.81 5.58
C GLU A 81 24.85 -12.87 6.33
N GLU A 82 24.68 -12.03 7.33
CA GLU A 82 23.49 -11.90 8.17
C GLU A 82 23.18 -10.42 8.41
N ILE A 83 21.91 -10.09 8.54
CA ILE A 83 21.41 -8.76 8.90
C ILE A 83 20.43 -8.97 10.05
N PHE A 84 20.63 -8.27 11.16
CA PHE A 84 19.70 -8.29 12.27
C PHE A 84 18.92 -6.99 12.34
N ILE A 85 17.63 -7.09 12.64
CA ILE A 85 16.72 -5.96 12.86
C ILE A 85 16.19 -6.11 14.29
N VAL A 86 16.39 -5.06 15.09
CA VAL A 86 16.04 -5.07 16.51
C VAL A 86 15.04 -3.97 16.81
N TYR A 87 13.97 -4.32 17.50
CA TYR A 87 13.04 -3.38 18.12
C TYR A 87 13.11 -3.47 19.64
N SER A 88 13.12 -2.31 20.28
CA SER A 88 13.14 -2.17 21.73
C SER A 88 12.05 -1.20 22.19
N MET A 89 11.48 -1.44 23.39
CA MET A 89 10.53 -0.50 24.00
C MET A 89 11.18 0.85 24.33
N SER A 90 12.48 0.88 24.57
CA SER A 90 13.21 2.14 24.77
C SER A 90 13.16 3.05 23.54
N MET A 91 13.04 2.50 22.33
CA MET A 91 12.85 3.27 21.09
C MET A 91 11.45 3.88 21.04
N VAL A 92 10.44 3.10 21.39
CA VAL A 92 9.04 3.56 21.40
C VAL A 92 8.85 4.69 22.41
N SER A 93 9.38 4.54 23.63
CA SER A 93 9.27 5.53 24.69
C SER A 93 10.02 6.83 24.40
N SER A 94 11.09 6.77 23.58
CA SER A 94 11.83 7.98 23.13
C SER A 94 11.27 8.60 21.85
N GLY A 95 10.19 8.05 21.28
CA GLY A 95 9.61 8.53 20.01
C GLY A 95 10.42 8.11 18.77
N GLU A 96 11.37 7.21 18.90
CA GLU A 96 12.18 6.68 17.81
C GLU A 96 11.55 5.37 17.30
N PHE A 97 10.75 5.45 16.25
CA PHE A 97 10.03 4.28 15.70
C PHE A 97 10.86 3.44 14.72
N LEU A 98 12.07 3.87 14.39
CA LEU A 98 12.94 3.14 13.47
C LEU A 98 13.73 2.05 14.21
N PRO A 99 13.83 0.83 13.66
CA PRO A 99 14.61 -0.25 14.26
C PRO A 99 16.12 0.04 14.24
N VAL A 100 16.86 -0.62 15.07
CA VAL A 100 18.31 -0.76 14.90
C VAL A 100 18.57 -1.94 13.97
N VAL A 101 19.29 -1.66 12.88
CA VAL A 101 19.82 -2.66 11.96
C VAL A 101 21.27 -2.92 12.36
N ILE A 102 21.63 -4.19 12.54
CA ILE A 102 22.97 -4.64 12.92
C ILE A 102 23.48 -5.55 11.82
N VAL A 103 24.58 -5.18 11.19
CA VAL A 103 25.23 -6.01 10.18
C VAL A 103 26.59 -6.44 10.73
N PRO A 104 26.78 -7.73 11.05
CA PRO A 104 28.08 -8.27 11.43
C PRO A 104 29.11 -8.04 10.32
N THR A 105 30.32 -7.66 10.69
CA THR A 105 31.42 -7.37 9.78
C THR A 105 32.71 -7.99 10.27
N LYS A 106 33.59 -8.35 9.32
CA LYS A 106 34.88 -8.96 9.60
C LYS A 106 35.97 -7.91 9.87
N ASP A 107 35.85 -6.75 9.20
CA ASP A 107 36.84 -5.67 9.22
C ASP A 107 36.25 -4.31 8.92
N ALA A 108 37.10 -3.28 9.02
CA ALA A 108 36.73 -1.90 8.77
C ALA A 108 36.44 -1.59 7.27
N GLU A 109 37.08 -2.31 6.36
CA GLU A 109 36.84 -2.15 4.92
C GLU A 109 35.42 -2.59 4.53
N GLN A 110 34.98 -3.71 5.10
CA GLN A 110 33.60 -4.19 4.92
C GLN A 110 32.57 -3.19 5.48
N GLN A 111 32.87 -2.60 6.67
CA GLN A 111 32.00 -1.58 7.27
C GLN A 111 31.86 -0.36 6.35
N GLU A 112 32.97 0.09 5.76
CA GLU A 112 32.98 1.25 4.85
C GLU A 112 32.14 0.99 3.59
N LYS A 113 32.32 -0.17 2.95
CA LYS A 113 31.55 -0.56 1.78
C LYS A 113 30.04 -0.64 2.06
N LEU A 114 29.66 -1.19 3.22
CA LEU A 114 28.26 -1.23 3.64
C LEU A 114 27.70 0.16 3.93
N GLU A 115 28.47 1.02 4.57
CA GLU A 115 28.07 2.40 4.88
C GLU A 115 27.86 3.22 3.59
N GLU A 116 28.76 3.10 2.62
CA GLU A 116 28.61 3.73 1.31
C GLU A 116 27.39 3.21 0.53
N MET A 117 27.11 1.93 0.65
CA MET A 117 25.90 1.34 0.06
C MET A 117 24.64 1.92 0.71
N LEU A 118 24.59 2.01 2.03
CA LEU A 118 23.45 2.58 2.76
C LEU A 118 23.22 4.06 2.43
N LYS A 119 24.30 4.83 2.19
CA LYS A 119 24.21 6.24 1.75
C LYS A 119 23.54 6.43 0.40
N LYS A 120 23.48 5.38 -0.44
CA LYS A 120 22.81 5.42 -1.76
C LYS A 120 21.32 5.06 -1.72
N LEU A 121 20.82 4.62 -0.55
CA LEU A 121 19.39 4.31 -0.39
C LEU A 121 18.57 5.59 -0.14
N PRO A 122 17.31 5.66 -0.60
CA PRO A 122 16.47 6.86 -0.48
C PRO A 122 16.07 7.22 0.96
N MET A 123 16.49 6.46 1.97
CA MET A 123 16.15 6.65 3.40
C MET A 123 17.26 7.34 4.22
N GLN A 124 18.22 8.02 3.60
CA GLN A 124 19.43 8.57 4.24
C GLN A 124 19.17 9.55 5.40
N GLU A 125 18.09 10.34 5.34
CA GLU A 125 17.82 11.34 6.37
C GLU A 125 17.38 10.73 7.70
N ALA A 126 16.69 9.58 7.64
CA ALA A 126 16.13 8.91 8.81
C ALA A 126 17.11 7.94 9.48
N PHE A 127 18.06 7.36 8.72
CA PHE A 127 19.03 6.40 9.23
C PHE A 127 20.43 7.00 9.29
N LYS A 128 21.02 6.98 10.48
CA LYS A 128 22.45 7.22 10.68
C LYS A 128 23.19 5.90 10.83
N THR A 129 24.48 5.89 10.60
CA THR A 129 25.34 4.72 10.75
C THR A 129 26.35 4.93 11.87
N LYS A 130 26.75 3.85 12.54
CA LYS A 130 27.80 3.82 13.54
C LYS A 130 28.63 2.56 13.40
N ARG A 131 29.92 2.71 13.20
CA ARG A 131 30.88 1.59 13.19
C ARG A 131 31.24 1.21 14.62
N ILE A 132 31.20 -0.07 14.92
CA ILE A 132 31.61 -0.65 16.21
C ILE A 132 32.46 -1.88 15.94
N GLU A 133 33.13 -2.41 16.96
CA GLU A 133 33.91 -3.64 16.81
C GLU A 133 33.01 -4.82 16.37
N GLY A 134 33.32 -5.40 15.20
CA GLY A 134 32.63 -6.57 14.66
C GLY A 134 31.26 -6.29 14.02
N ALA A 135 30.77 -5.05 13.95
CA ALA A 135 29.50 -4.75 13.28
C ALA A 135 29.37 -3.30 12.80
N LEU A 136 28.51 -3.10 11.80
CA LEU A 136 27.96 -1.81 11.42
C LEU A 136 26.53 -1.70 11.95
N LEU A 137 26.25 -0.64 12.70
CA LEU A 137 24.89 -0.30 13.17
C LEU A 137 24.27 0.74 12.25
N ALA A 138 22.95 0.65 12.01
CA ALA A 138 22.18 1.69 11.33
C ALA A 138 20.84 1.87 12.04
N GLY A 139 20.40 3.14 12.22
CA GLY A 139 19.16 3.46 12.92
C GLY A 139 19.07 4.92 13.34
N ALA A 140 18.10 5.25 14.21
CA ALA A 140 17.98 6.56 14.80
C ALA A 140 19.18 6.87 15.73
N PRO A 141 19.64 8.14 15.83
CA PRO A 141 20.84 8.49 16.60
C PRO A 141 20.81 8.03 18.06
N GLY A 142 19.70 8.22 18.77
CA GLY A 142 19.57 7.80 20.17
C GLY A 142 19.56 6.28 20.32
N ALA A 143 18.93 5.54 19.41
CA ALA A 143 18.94 4.08 19.39
C ALA A 143 20.35 3.54 19.13
N LEU A 144 21.11 4.14 18.20
CA LEU A 144 22.51 3.78 17.92
C LEU A 144 23.42 4.03 19.13
N GLU A 145 23.18 5.11 19.84
CA GLU A 145 23.97 5.42 21.04
C GLU A 145 23.70 4.39 22.14
N ARG A 146 22.43 4.06 22.39
CA ARG A 146 22.06 2.98 23.31
C ARG A 146 22.69 1.65 22.90
N ALA A 147 22.46 1.18 21.69
CA ALA A 147 22.98 -0.08 21.19
C ALA A 147 24.52 -0.18 21.24
N SER A 148 25.23 0.94 21.06
CA SER A 148 26.70 0.97 21.09
C SER A 148 27.32 1.01 22.49
N LYS A 149 26.57 1.51 23.49
CA LYS A 149 27.02 1.62 24.90
C LYS A 149 26.65 0.39 25.72
N MET A 150 25.96 -0.59 25.10
CA MET A 150 25.41 -1.70 25.85
C MET A 150 26.48 -2.67 26.35
N ALA A 151 26.86 -2.42 27.58
CA ALA A 151 27.32 -3.43 28.50
C ALA A 151 26.16 -3.98 29.37
N GLY A 152 24.92 -3.98 28.81
CA GLY A 152 23.71 -4.40 29.50
C GLY A 152 23.69 -5.91 29.79
N LYS A 153 22.84 -6.32 30.69
CA LYS A 153 22.56 -7.74 30.91
C LYS A 153 21.90 -8.29 29.63
N PRO A 154 22.53 -9.27 28.94
CA PRO A 154 21.96 -9.79 27.72
C PRO A 154 20.59 -10.42 27.99
N ARG A 155 19.65 -10.20 27.08
CA ARG A 155 18.32 -10.83 27.08
C ARG A 155 18.48 -12.34 26.78
N VAL A 156 18.86 -13.11 27.78
CA VAL A 156 19.10 -14.58 27.65
C VAL A 156 17.84 -15.36 27.27
N ASP A 157 16.66 -14.85 27.60
CA ASP A 157 15.36 -15.40 27.21
C ASP A 157 15.13 -15.36 25.71
N LEU A 158 15.72 -14.38 24.98
CA LEU A 158 15.72 -14.35 23.51
C LEU A 158 16.43 -15.56 22.90
N ASN A 159 17.41 -16.14 23.60
CA ASN A 159 18.10 -17.34 23.13
C ASN A 159 17.17 -18.55 23.05
N ALA A 160 16.19 -18.66 23.93
CA ALA A 160 15.22 -19.76 23.92
C ALA A 160 14.36 -19.70 22.62
N ALA A 161 13.92 -18.50 22.20
CA ALA A 161 13.18 -18.31 20.96
C ALA A 161 14.07 -18.51 19.72
N LYS A 162 15.38 -18.23 19.81
CA LYS A 162 16.35 -18.43 18.71
C LYS A 162 16.74 -19.90 18.53
N LEU A 163 16.65 -20.74 19.56
CA LEU A 163 16.96 -22.17 19.47
C LEU A 163 16.08 -22.93 18.47
N VAL A 164 14.86 -22.43 18.19
CA VAL A 164 13.96 -23.01 17.20
C VAL A 164 14.17 -22.46 15.78
N TRP A 165 15.12 -21.53 15.62
CA TRP A 165 15.51 -21.06 14.30
C TRP A 165 16.25 -22.17 13.55
N GLY A 166 15.76 -22.50 12.38
CA GLY A 166 16.43 -23.44 11.49
C GLY A 166 17.34 -22.72 10.49
N ASP A 167 17.58 -23.39 9.38
CA ASP A 167 18.35 -22.86 8.26
C ASP A 167 17.45 -22.13 7.25
N HIS A 168 16.69 -21.12 7.70
CA HIS A 168 15.75 -20.32 6.90
C HIS A 168 16.34 -18.97 6.51
N ALA A 169 15.77 -18.36 5.45
CA ALA A 169 16.18 -17.05 4.92
C ALA A 169 15.85 -15.91 5.90
N VAL A 170 14.71 -15.99 6.56
CA VAL A 170 14.23 -14.97 7.52
C VAL A 170 13.79 -15.69 8.79
N GLN A 171 14.24 -15.21 9.94
CA GLN A 171 13.78 -15.65 11.25
C GLN A 171 13.47 -14.45 12.12
N VAL A 172 12.40 -14.54 12.90
CA VAL A 172 11.97 -13.51 13.84
C VAL A 172 11.72 -14.14 15.19
N ALA A 173 12.24 -13.55 16.24
CA ALA A 173 11.91 -13.88 17.62
C ALA A 173 11.23 -12.68 18.28
N VAL A 174 10.09 -12.91 18.89
CA VAL A 174 9.38 -11.94 19.71
C VAL A 174 9.29 -12.47 21.12
N VAL A 175 9.92 -11.78 22.05
CA VAL A 175 9.97 -12.14 23.48
C VAL A 175 9.52 -10.92 24.28
N PRO A 176 8.26 -10.89 24.74
CA PRO A 176 7.77 -9.77 25.52
C PRO A 176 8.62 -9.52 26.77
N THR A 177 8.93 -8.25 27.04
CA THR A 177 9.63 -7.87 28.27
C THR A 177 8.73 -8.10 29.50
N PRO A 178 9.31 -8.20 30.72
CA PRO A 178 8.50 -8.29 31.94
C PRO A 178 7.49 -7.16 32.08
N ASP A 179 7.87 -5.93 31.69
CA ASP A 179 6.96 -4.78 31.70
C ASP A 179 5.84 -4.89 30.69
N GLN A 180 6.14 -5.37 29.47
CA GLN A 180 5.10 -5.65 28.47
C GLN A 180 4.13 -6.72 28.95
N LYS A 181 4.63 -7.83 29.54
CA LYS A 181 3.76 -8.89 30.10
C LYS A 181 2.84 -8.35 31.19
N ARG A 182 3.36 -7.48 32.07
CA ARG A 182 2.55 -6.80 33.09
C ARG A 182 1.51 -5.89 32.47
N SER A 183 1.92 -5.01 31.55
CA SER A 183 1.00 -4.08 30.86
C SER A 183 -0.08 -4.82 30.08
N LEU A 184 0.27 -5.89 29.35
CA LEU A 184 -0.70 -6.73 28.65
C LEU A 184 -1.72 -7.35 29.61
N LYS A 185 -1.27 -7.83 30.78
CA LYS A 185 -2.16 -8.39 31.79
C LYS A 185 -3.13 -7.37 32.38
N GLU A 186 -2.68 -6.12 32.57
CA GLU A 186 -3.45 -5.06 33.23
C GLU A 186 -4.34 -4.27 32.24
N LEU A 187 -3.86 -4.05 31.01
CA LEU A 187 -4.45 -3.10 30.06
C LEU A 187 -5.23 -3.75 28.90
N VAL A 188 -5.03 -5.07 28.65
CA VAL A 188 -5.76 -5.72 27.56
C VAL A 188 -7.24 -5.82 27.91
N PRO A 189 -8.15 -5.22 27.14
CA PRO A 189 -9.57 -5.27 27.42
C PRO A 189 -10.12 -6.70 27.21
N PRO A 190 -11.24 -7.03 27.88
CA PRO A 190 -11.94 -8.28 27.60
C PRO A 190 -12.28 -8.41 26.12
N LEU A 191 -12.20 -9.63 25.60
CA LEU A 191 -12.62 -9.92 24.24
C LEU A 191 -14.15 -9.74 24.12
N GLN A 192 -14.55 -9.17 22.98
CA GLN A 192 -15.97 -8.97 22.66
C GLN A 192 -16.53 -10.18 21.91
N LYS A 193 -17.88 -10.31 21.88
CA LYS A 193 -18.55 -11.34 21.08
C LYS A 193 -18.05 -11.30 19.63
N PRO A 194 -17.86 -12.45 19.01
CA PRO A 194 -18.13 -13.82 19.50
C PRO A 194 -16.94 -14.51 20.20
N LEU A 195 -15.90 -13.77 20.62
CA LEU A 195 -14.69 -14.31 21.25
C LEU A 195 -14.68 -14.15 22.78
N ASP A 196 -15.77 -13.68 23.37
CA ASP A 196 -15.92 -13.40 24.80
C ASP A 196 -15.83 -14.65 25.72
N GLY A 197 -15.87 -15.85 25.12
CA GLY A 197 -15.57 -17.10 25.82
C GLY A 197 -14.09 -17.30 26.16
N HIS A 198 -13.19 -16.45 25.68
CA HIS A 198 -11.74 -16.51 25.92
C HIS A 198 -11.29 -15.35 26.82
N SER A 199 -10.35 -15.62 27.75
CA SER A 199 -9.72 -14.59 28.56
C SER A 199 -8.55 -13.94 27.84
N SER A 200 -8.69 -12.68 27.43
CA SER A 200 -7.60 -11.92 26.80
C SER A 200 -6.37 -11.81 27.70
N GLN A 201 -6.58 -11.65 29.01
CA GLN A 201 -5.51 -11.54 30.01
C GLN A 201 -4.73 -12.85 30.18
N GLU A 202 -5.43 -13.99 30.20
CA GLU A 202 -4.79 -15.31 30.28
C GLU A 202 -3.98 -15.59 29.01
N LEU A 203 -4.55 -15.32 27.84
CA LEU A 203 -3.85 -15.49 26.55
C LEU A 203 -2.60 -14.61 26.46
N ALA A 204 -2.71 -13.32 26.81
CA ALA A 204 -1.61 -12.37 26.75
C ALA A 204 -0.49 -12.69 27.74
N SER A 205 -0.83 -13.13 28.98
CA SER A 205 0.16 -13.50 30.01
C SER A 205 0.72 -14.91 29.82
N GLY A 206 0.02 -15.76 29.09
CA GLY A 206 0.37 -17.15 28.90
C GLY A 206 1.40 -17.43 27.80
N VAL A 207 1.75 -16.45 26.97
CA VAL A 207 2.77 -16.58 25.92
C VAL A 207 4.13 -16.16 26.46
N GLU A 208 5.11 -17.05 26.41
CA GLU A 208 6.50 -16.75 26.77
C GLU A 208 7.24 -16.05 25.64
N TRP A 209 7.15 -16.61 24.43
CA TRP A 209 7.76 -16.08 23.22
C TRP A 209 7.10 -16.66 21.97
N LEU A 210 7.34 -15.98 20.86
CA LEU A 210 6.97 -16.40 19.51
C LEU A 210 8.23 -16.43 18.64
N SER A 211 8.37 -17.47 17.84
CA SER A 211 9.39 -17.56 16.79
C SER A 211 8.73 -17.82 15.44
N LEU A 212 9.18 -17.09 14.43
CA LEU A 212 8.77 -17.24 13.03
C LEU A 212 10.00 -17.51 12.18
N SER A 213 9.96 -18.55 11.36
CA SER A 213 11.00 -18.86 10.37
C SER A 213 10.35 -18.95 9.01
N MET A 214 10.99 -18.36 8.00
CA MET A 214 10.40 -18.24 6.66
C MET A 214 11.47 -18.36 5.58
N ASP A 215 11.16 -19.11 4.53
CA ASP A 215 11.81 -19.06 3.23
C ASP A 215 10.84 -18.48 2.22
N PRO A 216 11.23 -17.44 1.48
CA PRO A 216 10.31 -16.86 0.50
C PRO A 216 10.13 -17.73 -0.76
N PHE A 217 11.14 -18.53 -1.13
CA PHE A 217 11.10 -19.35 -2.36
C PHE A 217 11.98 -20.62 -2.22
N PRO A 218 11.45 -21.86 -2.29
CA PRO A 218 10.02 -22.13 -2.21
C PRO A 218 9.49 -21.62 -0.87
N PRO A 219 8.27 -21.06 -0.87
CA PRO A 219 7.78 -20.46 0.35
C PRO A 219 7.56 -21.55 1.41
N ARG A 220 8.11 -21.32 2.59
CA ARG A 220 7.92 -22.16 3.79
C ARG A 220 7.79 -21.26 4.99
N VAL A 221 6.89 -21.57 5.87
CA VAL A 221 6.69 -20.83 7.11
C VAL A 221 6.59 -21.80 8.26
N LYS A 222 7.39 -21.56 9.29
CA LYS A 222 7.27 -22.26 10.56
C LYS A 222 7.12 -21.23 11.67
N MET A 223 6.04 -21.31 12.41
CA MET A 223 5.80 -20.49 13.60
C MET A 223 5.77 -21.41 14.82
N VAL A 224 6.40 -20.96 15.88
CA VAL A 224 6.35 -21.63 17.19
C VAL A 224 5.95 -20.59 18.22
N ILE A 225 4.90 -20.86 18.97
CA ILE A 225 4.46 -20.07 20.12
C ILE A 225 4.71 -20.91 21.36
N ARG A 226 5.63 -20.50 22.23
CA ARG A 226 5.87 -21.09 23.54
C ARG A 226 4.92 -20.51 24.57
N SER A 227 4.25 -21.37 25.30
CA SER A 227 3.42 -20.96 26.42
C SER A 227 4.01 -21.38 27.76
N THR A 228 3.50 -20.73 28.82
CA THR A 228 3.94 -20.97 30.22
C THR A 228 3.52 -22.33 30.74
N GLY A 229 2.66 -23.08 30.05
CA GLY A 229 2.24 -24.41 30.44
C GLY A 229 1.10 -24.99 29.58
N SER A 230 0.93 -26.31 29.68
CA SER A 230 -0.03 -27.07 28.87
C SER A 230 -1.49 -26.54 28.92
N PRO A 231 -2.05 -26.12 30.07
CA PRO A 231 -3.40 -25.53 30.07
C PRO A 231 -3.55 -24.28 29.23
N ILE A 232 -2.50 -23.47 29.14
CA ILE A 232 -2.48 -22.26 28.31
C ILE A 232 -2.39 -22.60 26.83
N VAL A 233 -1.61 -23.64 26.46
CA VAL A 233 -1.57 -24.13 25.06
C VAL A 233 -2.98 -24.45 24.58
N ASP A 234 -3.75 -25.18 25.38
CA ASP A 234 -5.10 -25.59 24.98
C ASP A 234 -6.03 -24.38 24.83
N LYS A 235 -5.94 -23.37 25.72
CA LYS A 235 -6.69 -22.12 25.62
C LYS A 235 -6.28 -21.33 24.38
N CYS A 236 -4.98 -21.17 24.12
CA CYS A 236 -4.47 -20.49 22.92
C CYS A 236 -4.88 -21.22 21.62
N MET A 237 -4.81 -22.55 21.61
CA MET A 237 -5.27 -23.35 20.46
C MET A 237 -6.75 -23.17 20.19
N ALA A 238 -7.59 -23.19 21.26
CA ALA A 238 -9.03 -22.96 21.12
C ALA A 238 -9.32 -21.57 20.55
N PHE A 239 -8.69 -20.55 21.13
CA PHE A 239 -8.81 -19.16 20.66
C PHE A 239 -8.39 -19.01 19.19
N LEU A 240 -7.23 -19.54 18.79
CA LEU A 240 -6.76 -19.46 17.40
C LEU A 240 -7.73 -20.15 16.44
N LYS A 241 -8.27 -21.32 16.80
CA LYS A 241 -9.27 -22.03 15.99
C LYS A 241 -10.55 -21.21 15.82
N ASP A 242 -11.02 -20.56 16.88
CA ASP A 242 -12.23 -19.73 16.81
C ASP A 242 -11.98 -18.46 15.96
N VAL A 243 -10.83 -17.80 16.11
CA VAL A 243 -10.44 -16.67 15.25
C VAL A 243 -10.39 -17.09 13.78
N MET A 244 -9.77 -18.23 13.46
CA MET A 244 -9.70 -18.73 12.09
C MET A 244 -11.07 -19.06 11.51
N LYS A 245 -12.00 -19.52 12.33
CA LYS A 245 -13.38 -19.82 11.92
C LYS A 245 -14.20 -18.53 11.67
N LEU A 246 -13.99 -17.52 12.48
CA LEU A 246 -14.78 -16.27 12.48
C LEU A 246 -14.25 -15.22 11.49
N ALA A 247 -12.93 -15.13 11.30
CA ALA A 247 -12.34 -14.10 10.46
C ALA A 247 -12.86 -14.09 9.00
N PRO A 248 -13.01 -15.22 8.30
CA PRO A 248 -13.59 -15.22 6.96
C PRO A 248 -15.06 -14.78 6.94
N LEU A 249 -15.83 -15.09 7.98
CA LEU A 249 -17.24 -14.68 8.09
C LEU A 249 -17.37 -13.17 8.27
N ALA A 250 -16.55 -12.58 9.14
CA ALA A 250 -16.51 -11.13 9.34
C ALA A 250 -16.08 -10.40 8.07
N LEU A 251 -15.12 -10.95 7.31
CA LEU A 251 -14.70 -10.39 6.02
C LEU A 251 -15.78 -10.53 4.96
N ALA A 252 -16.59 -11.60 4.97
CA ALA A 252 -17.68 -11.78 4.01
C ALA A 252 -18.76 -10.69 4.11
N GLU A 253 -18.95 -10.12 5.30
CA GLU A 253 -19.88 -9.01 5.53
C GLU A 253 -19.34 -7.67 5.06
N THR A 254 -18.03 -7.44 5.23
CA THR A 254 -17.39 -6.14 4.97
C THR A 254 -16.63 -6.11 3.65
N ASP A 255 -16.11 -7.27 3.20
CA ASP A 255 -15.21 -7.39 2.06
C ASP A 255 -15.30 -8.77 1.40
N LYS A 256 -16.26 -8.94 0.52
CA LYS A 256 -16.52 -10.21 -0.18
C LYS A 256 -15.32 -10.73 -1.00
N GLU A 257 -14.50 -9.81 -1.56
CA GLU A 257 -13.33 -10.18 -2.37
C GLU A 257 -12.23 -10.81 -1.53
N MET A 258 -12.11 -10.38 -0.26
CA MET A 258 -11.13 -10.90 0.67
C MET A 258 -11.61 -12.16 1.43
N ALA A 259 -12.88 -12.42 1.45
CA ALA A 259 -13.48 -13.52 2.23
C ALA A 259 -13.02 -14.90 1.76
N GLU A 260 -12.98 -15.15 0.46
CA GLU A 260 -12.56 -16.45 -0.09
C GLU A 260 -11.06 -16.73 0.15
N PRO A 261 -10.12 -15.81 -0.17
CA PRO A 261 -8.70 -16.00 0.18
C PRO A 261 -8.48 -16.17 1.69
N ALA A 262 -9.18 -15.41 2.53
CA ALA A 262 -9.10 -15.52 3.98
C ALA A 262 -9.63 -16.87 4.48
N GLY A 263 -10.69 -17.40 3.88
CA GLY A 263 -11.23 -18.73 4.18
C GLY A 263 -10.25 -19.86 3.87
N LYS A 264 -9.61 -19.82 2.70
CA LYS A 264 -8.56 -20.77 2.32
C LYS A 264 -7.37 -20.70 3.28
N LEU A 265 -6.93 -19.50 3.63
CA LEU A 265 -5.87 -19.29 4.61
C LEU A 265 -6.25 -19.82 5.99
N ALA A 266 -7.44 -19.51 6.48
CA ALA A 266 -7.92 -19.96 7.78
C ALA A 266 -7.98 -21.50 7.87
N GLN A 267 -8.45 -22.17 6.81
CA GLN A 267 -8.49 -23.62 6.74
C GLN A 267 -7.07 -24.22 6.76
N MET A 268 -6.15 -23.65 5.98
CA MET A 268 -4.75 -24.09 5.94
C MET A 268 -4.07 -23.92 7.27
N LEU A 269 -4.22 -22.75 7.92
CA LEU A 269 -3.67 -22.46 9.24
C LEU A 269 -4.24 -23.43 10.29
N GLY A 270 -5.55 -23.68 10.27
CA GLY A 270 -6.21 -24.61 11.18
C GLY A 270 -5.68 -26.05 11.06
N ASN A 271 -5.42 -26.50 9.84
CA ASN A 271 -4.87 -27.82 9.55
C ASN A 271 -3.38 -27.93 9.92
N GLY A 272 -2.64 -26.84 9.79
CA GLY A 272 -1.20 -26.77 10.09
C GLY A 272 -0.86 -26.61 11.58
N LEU A 273 -1.81 -26.20 12.43
CA LEU A 273 -1.61 -26.01 13.85
C LEU A 273 -1.51 -27.34 14.61
N LYS A 274 -0.41 -27.52 15.34
CA LYS A 274 -0.15 -28.70 16.20
C LYS A 274 0.25 -28.26 17.60
N LYS A 275 -0.12 -29.06 18.59
CA LYS A 275 0.38 -28.95 19.97
C LYS A 275 1.58 -29.88 20.15
N GLU A 276 2.70 -29.33 20.59
CA GLU A 276 3.93 -30.05 20.89
C GLU A 276 4.40 -29.65 22.28
N GLY A 277 3.94 -30.39 23.32
CA GLY A 277 4.22 -30.05 24.71
C GLY A 277 3.61 -28.68 25.08
N ASN A 278 4.49 -27.74 25.46
CA ASN A 278 4.11 -26.35 25.78
C ASN A 278 4.12 -25.43 24.54
N ASP A 279 4.33 -25.98 23.34
CA ASP A 279 4.40 -25.21 22.11
C ASP A 279 3.14 -25.40 21.25
N ILE A 280 2.76 -24.33 20.58
CA ILE A 280 1.89 -24.35 19.41
C ILE A 280 2.79 -24.21 18.20
N VAL A 281 2.80 -25.22 17.36
CA VAL A 281 3.62 -25.24 16.14
C VAL A 281 2.70 -25.15 14.93
N LEU A 282 2.99 -24.21 14.06
CA LEU A 282 2.41 -24.10 12.74
C LEU A 282 3.52 -24.32 11.70
N SER A 283 3.35 -25.29 10.83
CA SER A 283 4.24 -25.53 9.69
C SER A 283 3.46 -25.48 8.41
N LEU A 284 3.90 -24.65 7.48
CA LEU A 284 3.29 -24.44 6.17
C LEU A 284 4.36 -24.62 5.10
N ASP A 285 4.22 -25.70 4.33
CA ASP A 285 5.13 -26.02 3.22
C ASP A 285 4.64 -25.44 1.89
N ASP A 286 3.38 -25.00 1.83
CA ASP A 286 2.79 -24.27 0.71
C ASP A 286 2.02 -23.05 1.23
N PRO A 287 2.63 -21.88 1.32
CA PRO A 287 1.95 -20.67 1.75
C PRO A 287 1.21 -19.95 0.60
N GLN A 288 0.87 -20.65 -0.50
CA GLN A 288 0.13 -20.02 -1.60
C GLN A 288 -1.11 -19.24 -1.10
N PRO A 289 -1.93 -19.75 -0.16
CA PRO A 289 -3.04 -18.97 0.38
C PRO A 289 -2.63 -17.69 1.13
N ILE A 290 -1.45 -17.66 1.78
CA ILE A 290 -0.92 -16.41 2.39
C ILE A 290 -0.57 -15.42 1.28
N LEU A 291 0.11 -15.89 0.24
CA LEU A 291 0.48 -15.07 -0.91
C LEU A 291 -0.78 -14.56 -1.63
N ASP A 292 -1.78 -15.40 -1.82
CA ASP A 292 -3.04 -15.01 -2.46
C ASP A 292 -3.76 -13.93 -1.66
N LEU A 293 -3.84 -14.05 -0.33
CA LEU A 293 -4.43 -13.04 0.53
C LEU A 293 -3.62 -11.74 0.50
N PHE A 294 -2.29 -11.84 0.56
CA PHE A 294 -1.40 -10.68 0.44
C PHE A 294 -1.59 -9.97 -0.91
N LEU A 295 -1.62 -10.73 -2.01
CA LEU A 295 -1.81 -10.20 -3.35
C LEU A 295 -3.18 -9.53 -3.50
N ALA A 296 -4.24 -10.13 -2.97
CA ALA A 296 -5.57 -9.53 -2.95
C ALA A 296 -5.56 -8.20 -2.18
N GLY A 297 -4.91 -8.17 -1.00
CA GLY A 297 -4.74 -6.96 -0.20
C GLY A 297 -3.95 -5.86 -0.92
N VAL A 298 -2.83 -6.21 -1.56
CA VAL A 298 -2.01 -5.26 -2.34
C VAL A 298 -2.80 -4.72 -3.54
N THR A 299 -3.51 -5.59 -4.27
CA THR A 299 -4.33 -5.18 -5.42
C THR A 299 -5.42 -4.21 -4.99
N LYS A 300 -6.09 -4.49 -3.87
CA LYS A 300 -7.11 -3.62 -3.30
C LYS A 300 -6.53 -2.29 -2.81
N ALA A 301 -5.42 -2.31 -2.09
CA ALA A 301 -4.74 -1.10 -1.63
C ALA A 301 -4.29 -0.23 -2.81
N ARG A 302 -3.78 -0.85 -3.89
CA ARG A 302 -3.42 -0.16 -5.13
C ARG A 302 -4.66 0.47 -5.78
N GLY A 303 -5.75 -0.28 -5.90
CA GLY A 303 -7.01 0.23 -6.45
C GLY A 303 -7.56 1.42 -5.64
N ALA A 304 -7.48 1.36 -4.31
CA ALA A 304 -7.87 2.47 -3.45
C ALA A 304 -6.95 3.70 -3.63
N ALA A 305 -5.63 3.51 -3.69
CA ALA A 305 -4.66 4.59 -3.93
C ALA A 305 -4.88 5.27 -5.29
N GLN A 306 -5.10 4.48 -6.33
CA GLN A 306 -5.43 4.98 -7.68
C GLN A 306 -6.76 5.74 -7.70
N GLY A 307 -7.76 5.24 -6.97
CA GLY A 307 -9.04 5.95 -6.81
C GLY A 307 -8.88 7.30 -6.11
N MET A 308 -8.05 7.38 -5.06
CA MET A 308 -7.73 8.65 -4.39
C MET A 308 -6.97 9.61 -5.32
N GLN A 309 -6.05 9.12 -6.13
CA GLN A 309 -5.33 9.94 -7.10
C GLN A 309 -6.30 10.50 -8.16
N SER A 310 -7.23 9.68 -8.68
CA SER A 310 -8.26 10.16 -9.60
C SER A 310 -9.13 11.25 -8.96
N GLN A 311 -9.57 11.10 -7.73
CA GLN A 311 -10.30 12.13 -7.00
C GLN A 311 -9.48 13.41 -6.81
N ASN A 312 -8.17 13.31 -6.54
CA ASN A 312 -7.29 14.47 -6.46
C ASN A 312 -7.14 15.18 -7.80
N ASN A 313 -7.04 14.44 -8.90
CA ASN A 313 -7.04 15.02 -10.24
C ASN A 313 -8.34 15.81 -10.50
N MET A 314 -9.49 15.21 -10.18
CA MET A 314 -10.78 15.90 -10.30
C MET A 314 -10.86 17.17 -9.44
N LYS A 315 -10.35 17.15 -8.19
CA LYS A 315 -10.27 18.35 -7.35
C LYS A 315 -9.43 19.46 -7.98
N GLN A 316 -8.28 19.12 -8.58
CA GLN A 316 -7.43 20.10 -9.27
C GLN A 316 -8.12 20.68 -10.51
N ILE A 317 -8.88 19.88 -11.26
CA ILE A 317 -9.69 20.35 -12.39
C ILE A 317 -10.77 21.32 -11.90
N LEU A 318 -11.48 20.98 -10.83
CA LEU A 318 -12.51 21.86 -10.26
C LEU A 318 -11.90 23.17 -9.73
N LEU A 319 -10.74 23.10 -9.06
CA LEU A 319 -10.01 24.29 -8.64
C LEU A 319 -9.62 25.17 -9.83
N ALA A 320 -9.22 24.58 -10.96
CA ALA A 320 -8.94 25.31 -12.17
C ALA A 320 -10.21 25.98 -12.75
N PHE A 321 -11.40 25.38 -12.61
CA PHE A 321 -12.66 26.02 -12.96
C PHE A 321 -12.91 27.27 -12.10
N HIS A 322 -12.70 27.20 -10.80
CA HIS A 322 -12.84 28.34 -9.89
C HIS A 322 -11.82 29.44 -10.24
N ASN A 323 -10.54 29.09 -10.43
CA ASN A 323 -9.51 30.06 -10.82
C ASN A 323 -9.81 30.74 -12.16
N SER A 324 -10.36 29.99 -13.11
CA SER A 324 -10.84 30.54 -14.40
C SER A 324 -12.00 31.49 -14.17
N HIS A 325 -12.97 31.13 -13.34
CA HIS A 325 -14.10 31.99 -12.98
C HIS A 325 -13.64 33.30 -12.32
N ASP A 326 -12.71 33.22 -11.38
CA ASP A 326 -12.16 34.39 -10.67
C ASP A 326 -11.41 35.32 -11.63
N SER A 327 -10.72 34.76 -12.64
CA SER A 327 -9.94 35.52 -13.60
C SER A 327 -10.77 36.14 -14.70
N TYR A 328 -11.82 35.44 -15.18
CA TYR A 328 -12.59 35.82 -16.34
C TYR A 328 -14.06 36.17 -16.04
N GLY A 329 -14.51 36.06 -14.80
CA GLY A 329 -15.87 36.32 -14.34
C GLY A 329 -16.90 35.26 -14.79
N ALA A 330 -16.43 34.12 -15.33
CA ALA A 330 -17.26 32.99 -15.75
C ALA A 330 -16.45 31.69 -15.76
N LEU A 331 -17.13 30.56 -15.60
CA LEU A 331 -16.55 29.24 -15.84
C LEU A 331 -16.02 29.13 -17.28
N PRO A 332 -15.10 28.18 -17.55
CA PRO A 332 -14.74 27.87 -18.92
C PRO A 332 -15.99 27.53 -19.73
N ALA A 333 -16.07 27.99 -20.96
CA ALA A 333 -17.10 27.51 -21.88
C ALA A 333 -16.87 26.01 -22.16
N GLN A 334 -17.90 25.30 -22.57
CA GLN A 334 -17.81 23.91 -23.01
C GLN A 334 -16.67 23.68 -24.02
N ALA A 335 -16.47 24.66 -24.90
CA ALA A 335 -15.45 24.65 -25.93
C ALA A 335 -14.88 26.03 -26.21
N ILE A 336 -13.62 26.10 -26.62
CA ILE A 336 -13.08 27.24 -27.35
C ILE A 336 -13.70 27.18 -28.74
N SER A 337 -14.42 28.22 -29.14
CA SER A 337 -15.21 28.24 -30.38
C SER A 337 -14.71 29.30 -31.37
N ALA A 338 -14.90 29.04 -32.63
CA ALA A 338 -14.70 30.02 -33.70
C ALA A 338 -15.73 31.17 -33.60
N LYS A 339 -15.52 32.21 -34.35
CA LYS A 339 -16.42 33.39 -34.37
C LYS A 339 -17.85 33.05 -34.79
N ASP A 340 -18.03 32.02 -35.61
CA ASP A 340 -19.32 31.50 -36.05
C ASP A 340 -19.97 30.55 -35.03
N GLY A 341 -19.34 30.33 -33.87
CA GLY A 341 -19.82 29.46 -32.79
C GLY A 341 -19.44 27.99 -32.94
N LYS A 342 -18.71 27.58 -33.97
CA LYS A 342 -18.25 26.21 -34.15
C LYS A 342 -17.25 25.84 -33.07
N PRO A 343 -17.44 24.75 -32.31
CA PRO A 343 -16.49 24.31 -31.30
C PRO A 343 -15.19 23.80 -31.96
N LEU A 344 -14.05 24.28 -31.49
CA LEU A 344 -12.69 23.98 -31.98
C LEU A 344 -11.89 23.10 -31.01
N LEU A 345 -11.78 23.52 -29.75
CA LEU A 345 -10.97 22.86 -28.71
C LEU A 345 -11.80 22.70 -27.45
N SER A 346 -11.47 21.67 -26.67
CA SER A 346 -12.14 21.37 -25.41
C SER A 346 -11.86 22.43 -24.32
N TRP A 347 -12.76 22.55 -23.35
CA TRP A 347 -12.54 23.28 -22.10
C TRP A 347 -11.24 22.85 -21.38
N ARG A 348 -10.78 21.60 -21.55
CA ARG A 348 -9.54 21.08 -20.96
C ARG A 348 -8.32 21.86 -21.44
N VAL A 349 -8.33 22.30 -22.70
CA VAL A 349 -7.30 23.19 -23.24
C VAL A 349 -7.42 24.58 -22.61
N ALA A 350 -8.65 25.13 -22.44
CA ALA A 350 -8.86 26.44 -21.84
C ALA A 350 -8.34 26.56 -20.39
N ILE A 351 -8.36 25.49 -19.62
CA ILE A 351 -7.89 25.52 -18.22
C ILE A 351 -6.38 25.23 -18.05
N LEU A 352 -5.64 24.92 -19.11
CA LEU A 352 -4.20 24.63 -19.01
C LEU A 352 -3.40 25.70 -18.25
N PRO A 353 -3.66 27.01 -18.40
CA PRO A 353 -2.96 28.04 -17.64
C PRO A 353 -3.16 27.93 -16.12
N PHE A 354 -4.27 27.34 -15.68
CA PHE A 354 -4.65 27.19 -14.26
C PHE A 354 -4.22 25.87 -13.63
N VAL A 355 -3.55 25.00 -14.41
CA VAL A 355 -3.03 23.69 -13.96
C VAL A 355 -1.54 23.55 -14.25
N GLU A 356 -0.80 24.65 -14.19
CA GLU A 356 0.66 24.72 -14.40
C GLU A 356 1.10 24.28 -15.82
N GLN A 357 0.21 24.36 -16.81
CA GLN A 357 0.48 23.95 -18.19
C GLN A 357 0.43 25.16 -19.18
N ALA A 358 0.84 26.34 -18.72
CA ALA A 358 0.80 27.56 -19.56
C ALA A 358 1.68 27.43 -20.82
N GLU A 359 2.81 26.73 -20.73
CA GLU A 359 3.70 26.51 -21.90
C GLU A 359 3.09 25.57 -22.93
N LEU A 360 2.30 24.58 -22.48
CA LEU A 360 1.54 23.73 -23.40
C LEU A 360 0.38 24.51 -24.05
N TYR A 361 -0.32 25.36 -23.28
CA TYR A 361 -1.38 26.22 -23.80
C TYR A 361 -0.91 27.11 -24.95
N LYS A 362 0.27 27.73 -24.86
CA LYS A 362 0.86 28.59 -25.91
C LYS A 362 1.13 27.86 -27.23
N LYS A 363 1.24 26.52 -27.21
CA LYS A 363 1.45 25.73 -28.44
C LYS A 363 0.19 25.53 -29.24
N PHE A 364 -1.00 25.67 -28.63
CA PHE A 364 -2.25 25.50 -29.31
C PHE A 364 -2.56 26.70 -30.21
N LYS A 365 -3.08 26.42 -31.43
CA LYS A 365 -3.73 27.39 -32.30
C LYS A 365 -5.20 27.41 -31.95
N LEU A 366 -5.61 28.43 -31.16
CA LEU A 366 -6.96 28.50 -30.59
C LEU A 366 -8.07 28.75 -31.60
N ASP A 367 -7.69 29.22 -32.79
CA ASP A 367 -8.56 29.46 -33.93
C ASP A 367 -8.67 28.28 -34.91
N GLU A 368 -8.00 27.19 -34.61
CA GLU A 368 -8.02 25.95 -35.39
C GLU A 368 -8.68 24.80 -34.62
N PRO A 369 -9.30 23.82 -35.30
CA PRO A 369 -9.89 22.66 -34.65
C PRO A 369 -8.83 21.75 -34.02
N TRP A 370 -9.26 20.90 -33.10
CA TRP A 370 -8.42 19.96 -32.34
C TRP A 370 -7.64 18.97 -33.24
N ASP A 371 -8.15 18.67 -34.42
CA ASP A 371 -7.58 17.73 -35.40
C ASP A 371 -6.83 18.42 -36.55
N SER A 372 -6.59 19.73 -36.46
CA SER A 372 -5.75 20.47 -37.42
C SER A 372 -4.31 19.97 -37.44
N GLU A 373 -3.56 20.28 -38.47
CA GLU A 373 -2.13 19.91 -38.55
C GLU A 373 -1.30 20.44 -37.38
N ASN A 374 -1.65 21.59 -36.81
CA ASN A 374 -0.97 22.20 -35.68
C ASN A 374 -1.41 21.59 -34.34
N ASN A 375 -2.71 21.34 -34.14
CA ASN A 375 -3.24 20.92 -32.84
C ASN A 375 -3.23 19.39 -32.63
N LYS A 376 -3.42 18.61 -33.70
CA LYS A 376 -3.47 17.13 -33.64
C LYS A 376 -2.25 16.49 -32.97
N PRO A 377 -0.99 16.90 -33.20
CA PRO A 377 0.17 16.35 -32.53
C PRO A 377 0.14 16.56 -31.02
N LEU A 378 -0.52 17.61 -30.53
CA LEU A 378 -0.61 17.95 -29.10
C LEU A 378 -1.53 17.02 -28.31
N VAL A 379 -2.32 16.17 -28.97
CA VAL A 379 -3.12 15.11 -28.32
C VAL A 379 -2.18 14.20 -27.49
N GLN A 380 -0.98 13.91 -27.99
CA GLN A 380 0.01 13.07 -27.29
C GLN A 380 0.67 13.79 -26.10
N ALA A 381 0.54 15.09 -26.00
CA ALA A 381 1.10 15.90 -24.91
C ALA A 381 0.12 16.07 -23.73
N MET A 382 -0.83 15.16 -23.57
CA MET A 382 -1.86 15.21 -22.50
C MET A 382 -1.21 15.29 -21.11
N PRO A 383 -1.55 16.29 -20.29
CA PRO A 383 -1.09 16.35 -18.90
C PRO A 383 -1.58 15.14 -18.08
N LYS A 384 -0.73 14.66 -17.15
CA LYS A 384 -1.08 13.56 -16.25
C LYS A 384 -2.35 13.80 -15.43
N LEU A 385 -2.69 15.07 -15.20
CA LEU A 385 -3.93 15.48 -14.56
C LEU A 385 -5.19 14.89 -15.23
N PHE A 386 -5.17 14.74 -16.55
CA PHE A 386 -6.29 14.18 -17.32
C PHE A 386 -6.20 12.67 -17.54
N ALA A 387 -5.15 12.01 -17.04
CA ALA A 387 -4.90 10.58 -17.17
C ALA A 387 -4.94 9.89 -15.81
N PRO A 388 -6.07 9.29 -15.37
CA PRO A 388 -6.10 8.48 -14.15
C PRO A 388 -5.30 7.20 -14.37
N GLU A 389 -4.49 6.83 -13.38
CA GLU A 389 -3.65 5.61 -13.46
C GLU A 389 -4.46 4.31 -13.33
N ASN A 390 -5.71 4.38 -12.88
CA ASN A 390 -6.57 3.22 -12.64
C ASN A 390 -7.33 2.73 -13.89
N GLU A 391 -7.24 3.44 -15.00
CA GLU A 391 -7.91 3.07 -16.24
C GLU A 391 -6.91 2.87 -17.38
N LYS A 392 -7.04 1.76 -18.09
CA LYS A 392 -6.27 1.52 -19.30
C LYS A 392 -6.92 2.28 -20.47
N LEU A 393 -6.44 3.48 -20.69
CA LEU A 393 -6.89 4.33 -21.77
C LEU A 393 -5.84 4.40 -22.87
N GLU A 394 -6.28 4.58 -24.10
CA GLU A 394 -5.38 4.91 -25.21
C GLU A 394 -4.73 6.28 -24.97
N PRO A 395 -3.50 6.51 -25.44
CA PRO A 395 -2.81 7.78 -25.29
C PRO A 395 -3.66 8.95 -25.82
N GLY A 396 -3.78 10.01 -25.02
CA GLY A 396 -4.60 11.18 -25.34
C GLY A 396 -6.09 11.04 -25.01
N MET A 397 -6.52 9.93 -24.42
CA MET A 397 -7.89 9.75 -23.95
C MET A 397 -8.03 10.10 -22.47
N THR A 398 -9.14 10.73 -22.11
CA THR A 398 -9.47 11.09 -20.73
C THR A 398 -10.90 10.67 -20.37
N PRO A 399 -11.15 10.16 -19.13
CA PRO A 399 -12.49 9.84 -18.67
C PRO A 399 -13.15 11.03 -17.94
N TYR A 400 -12.44 12.15 -17.76
CA TYR A 400 -12.99 13.31 -17.06
C TYR A 400 -13.77 14.20 -18.03
N VAL A 401 -15.08 14.18 -17.91
CA VAL A 401 -16.02 14.91 -18.78
C VAL A 401 -16.93 15.82 -17.96
N VAL A 402 -17.45 16.86 -18.59
CA VAL A 402 -18.46 17.73 -17.99
C VAL A 402 -19.85 17.39 -18.53
N PRO A 403 -20.93 17.58 -17.74
CA PRO A 403 -22.28 17.46 -18.27
C PRO A 403 -22.57 18.62 -19.19
N THR A 404 -22.95 18.34 -20.44
CA THR A 404 -23.26 19.32 -21.44
C THR A 404 -24.73 19.25 -21.85
N GLY A 405 -25.36 20.37 -22.17
CA GLY A 405 -26.74 20.45 -22.56
C GLY A 405 -27.48 21.65 -21.99
N LYS A 406 -28.75 21.75 -22.28
CA LYS A 406 -29.58 22.83 -21.78
C LYS A 406 -29.71 22.75 -20.24
N ASN A 407 -29.55 23.87 -19.56
CA ASN A 407 -29.66 24.03 -18.12
C ASN A 407 -28.55 23.30 -17.31
N THR A 408 -27.51 22.75 -17.95
CA THR A 408 -26.33 22.21 -17.25
C THR A 408 -25.37 23.33 -16.90
N LEU A 409 -24.34 23.02 -16.11
CA LEU A 409 -23.27 23.96 -15.78
C LEU A 409 -22.41 24.35 -17.00
N PHE A 410 -22.42 23.54 -18.07
CA PHE A 410 -21.73 23.76 -19.35
C PHE A 410 -22.70 23.76 -20.52
N PRO A 411 -23.52 24.81 -20.66
CA PRO A 411 -24.42 24.93 -21.79
C PRO A 411 -23.65 25.13 -23.10
N ALA A 412 -24.25 24.72 -24.21
CA ALA A 412 -23.67 24.96 -25.51
C ALA A 412 -23.51 26.47 -25.77
N GLY A 413 -22.36 26.85 -26.35
CA GLY A 413 -22.07 28.22 -26.71
C GLY A 413 -20.68 28.72 -26.34
N PRO A 414 -20.30 29.92 -26.77
CA PRO A 414 -18.94 30.43 -26.62
C PRO A 414 -18.66 31.04 -25.25
N LYS A 415 -19.64 31.11 -24.34
CA LYS A 415 -19.53 31.73 -23.02
C LYS A 415 -19.82 30.73 -21.94
N GLY A 416 -18.95 30.67 -20.94
CA GLY A 416 -19.16 29.89 -19.69
C GLY A 416 -20.24 30.53 -18.81
N LEU A 417 -20.82 29.72 -17.93
CA LEU A 417 -21.81 30.16 -16.96
C LEU A 417 -21.11 30.90 -15.78
N ARG A 418 -21.81 31.90 -15.22
CA ARG A 418 -21.36 32.53 -13.96
C ARG A 418 -21.94 31.79 -12.79
N PHE A 419 -21.23 31.73 -11.66
CA PHE A 419 -21.74 31.11 -10.45
C PHE A 419 -23.07 31.72 -9.96
N SER A 420 -23.29 33.03 -10.19
CA SER A 420 -24.56 33.70 -9.89
C SER A 420 -25.76 33.16 -10.67
N ASN A 421 -25.53 32.42 -11.75
CA ASN A 421 -26.59 31.81 -12.54
C ASN A 421 -26.92 30.36 -12.12
N VAL A 422 -26.20 29.84 -11.13
CA VAL A 422 -26.42 28.48 -10.58
C VAL A 422 -27.38 28.58 -9.38
N THR A 423 -28.68 28.61 -9.69
CA THR A 423 -29.72 28.86 -8.66
C THR A 423 -30.00 27.66 -7.78
N ASP A 424 -29.65 26.45 -8.21
CA ASP A 424 -29.80 25.20 -7.44
C ASP A 424 -28.73 25.06 -6.36
N GLY A 425 -27.72 25.96 -6.39
CA GLY A 425 -26.59 26.02 -5.47
C GLY A 425 -25.39 25.19 -5.94
N LEU A 426 -24.20 25.76 -5.72
CA LEU A 426 -22.94 25.12 -6.15
C LEU A 426 -22.71 23.75 -5.52
N SER A 427 -23.21 23.50 -4.30
CA SER A 427 -23.09 22.22 -3.58
C SER A 427 -24.03 21.13 -4.10
N ASN A 428 -24.99 21.48 -4.97
CA ASN A 428 -26.01 20.59 -5.52
C ASN A 428 -25.90 20.41 -7.04
N THR A 429 -24.91 21.05 -7.68
CA THR A 429 -24.77 21.03 -9.13
C THR A 429 -23.54 20.27 -9.58
N LEU A 430 -23.73 19.32 -10.48
CA LEU A 430 -22.68 18.48 -11.06
C LEU A 430 -21.80 19.29 -12.02
N ALA A 431 -20.50 19.29 -11.78
CA ALA A 431 -19.53 19.99 -12.63
C ALA A 431 -18.62 19.05 -13.43
N LEU A 432 -18.29 17.89 -12.89
CA LEU A 432 -17.33 16.96 -13.49
C LEU A 432 -17.74 15.51 -13.22
N VAL A 433 -17.54 14.63 -14.17
CA VAL A 433 -17.82 13.18 -14.02
C VAL A 433 -16.61 12.40 -14.51
N GLN A 434 -16.23 11.36 -13.76
CA GLN A 434 -15.36 10.31 -14.28
C GLN A 434 -16.25 9.25 -14.96
N VAL A 435 -16.25 9.24 -16.27
CA VAL A 435 -16.98 8.23 -17.04
C VAL A 435 -16.15 6.94 -17.19
N PRO A 436 -16.79 5.77 -17.42
CA PRO A 436 -16.08 4.53 -17.73
C PRO A 436 -15.14 4.66 -18.93
N ALA A 437 -14.08 3.84 -18.98
CA ALA A 437 -13.10 3.85 -20.06
C ALA A 437 -13.74 3.75 -21.47
N SER A 438 -14.85 3.02 -21.59
CA SER A 438 -15.63 2.89 -22.84
C SER A 438 -16.27 4.20 -23.34
N ARG A 439 -16.29 5.23 -22.48
CA ARG A 439 -16.82 6.56 -22.76
C ARG A 439 -15.76 7.65 -22.68
N ALA A 440 -14.50 7.28 -22.53
CA ALA A 440 -13.39 8.23 -22.53
C ALA A 440 -13.34 8.97 -23.88
N VAL A 441 -12.89 10.21 -23.85
CA VAL A 441 -12.85 11.12 -25.01
C VAL A 441 -11.41 11.60 -25.26
N ILE A 442 -11.12 12.02 -26.49
CA ILE A 442 -9.85 12.70 -26.80
C ILE A 442 -9.81 14.02 -26.02
N TRP A 443 -8.77 14.23 -25.21
CA TRP A 443 -8.73 15.34 -24.26
C TRP A 443 -8.79 16.74 -24.88
N THR A 444 -8.30 16.90 -26.13
CA THR A 444 -8.33 18.17 -26.85
C THR A 444 -9.65 18.40 -27.63
N LYS A 445 -10.39 17.31 -27.91
CA LYS A 445 -11.65 17.36 -28.65
C LYS A 445 -12.75 17.92 -27.77
N PRO A 446 -13.59 18.83 -28.24
CA PRO A 446 -14.77 19.34 -27.52
C PRO A 446 -15.91 18.31 -27.50
N ASP A 447 -15.61 17.17 -26.87
CA ASP A 447 -16.48 16.01 -26.69
C ASP A 447 -16.63 15.74 -25.20
N ASP A 448 -17.85 15.57 -24.72
CA ASP A 448 -18.17 15.49 -23.31
C ASP A 448 -19.41 14.62 -23.05
N TRP A 449 -19.91 14.61 -21.83
CA TRP A 449 -21.07 13.81 -21.42
C TRP A 449 -22.35 14.57 -21.76
N GLU A 450 -22.99 14.21 -22.87
CA GLU A 450 -24.26 14.80 -23.27
C GLU A 450 -25.34 14.43 -22.26
N ALA A 451 -25.88 15.43 -21.60
CA ALA A 451 -26.83 15.31 -20.48
C ALA A 451 -28.08 16.14 -20.71
N ASP A 452 -28.43 16.44 -22.01
CA ASP A 452 -29.66 17.12 -22.37
C ASP A 452 -30.89 16.36 -21.83
N PRO A 453 -31.96 17.05 -21.39
CA PRO A 453 -33.17 16.38 -20.89
C PRO A 453 -33.79 15.36 -21.84
N LYS A 454 -33.51 15.47 -23.15
CA LYS A 454 -33.97 14.51 -24.17
C LYS A 454 -33.21 13.21 -24.19
N VAL A 455 -32.01 13.16 -23.58
CA VAL A 455 -31.20 11.94 -23.48
C VAL A 455 -31.86 11.00 -22.46
N SER A 456 -32.11 9.75 -22.85
CA SER A 456 -32.71 8.78 -21.95
C SER A 456 -31.80 8.48 -20.73
N PHE A 457 -32.41 8.15 -19.58
CA PHE A 457 -31.68 7.81 -18.37
C PHE A 457 -30.75 6.62 -18.60
N GLU A 458 -31.19 5.60 -19.36
CA GLU A 458 -30.38 4.46 -19.75
C GLU A 458 -29.12 4.89 -20.53
N ALA A 459 -29.22 5.81 -21.45
CA ALA A 459 -28.10 6.36 -22.20
C ALA A 459 -27.14 7.17 -21.31
N LEU A 460 -27.66 7.92 -20.34
CA LEU A 460 -26.83 8.60 -19.33
C LEU A 460 -26.02 7.62 -18.49
N MET A 461 -26.63 6.50 -18.10
CA MET A 461 -26.03 5.50 -17.21
C MET A 461 -25.21 4.42 -17.93
N LYS A 462 -25.17 4.43 -19.26
CA LYS A 462 -24.49 3.42 -20.05
C LYS A 462 -23.00 3.29 -19.65
N GLY A 463 -22.61 2.08 -19.31
CA GLY A 463 -21.22 1.71 -18.96
C GLY A 463 -20.82 1.97 -17.51
N PHE A 464 -21.66 2.62 -16.71
CA PHE A 464 -21.45 2.69 -15.26
C PHE A 464 -21.94 1.39 -14.59
N ASP A 465 -21.14 0.86 -13.67
CA ASP A 465 -21.44 -0.40 -12.97
C ASP A 465 -22.12 -0.16 -11.61
N ASN A 466 -21.35 -0.05 -10.54
CA ASN A 466 -21.86 0.01 -9.17
C ASN A 466 -21.65 1.38 -8.49
N LYS A 467 -20.93 2.29 -9.15
CA LYS A 467 -20.64 3.63 -8.63
C LYS A 467 -20.34 4.64 -9.72
N MET A 468 -20.54 5.90 -9.41
CA MET A 468 -20.17 7.05 -10.21
C MET A 468 -19.37 8.02 -9.34
N VAL A 469 -18.19 8.43 -9.79
CA VAL A 469 -17.38 9.46 -9.13
C VAL A 469 -17.67 10.79 -9.81
N ILE A 470 -18.10 11.75 -9.03
CA ILE A 470 -18.52 13.06 -9.53
C ILE A 470 -17.82 14.20 -8.78
N GLY A 471 -17.59 15.27 -9.50
CA GLY A 471 -17.16 16.55 -8.96
C GLY A 471 -18.32 17.55 -8.94
N ILE A 472 -18.55 18.17 -7.82
CA ILE A 472 -19.60 19.15 -7.59
C ILE A 472 -19.06 20.55 -7.85
N ALA A 473 -19.92 21.48 -8.24
CA ALA A 473 -19.52 22.84 -8.60
C ALA A 473 -18.86 23.64 -7.45
N ASP A 474 -19.06 23.23 -6.19
CA ASP A 474 -18.38 23.79 -5.02
C ASP A 474 -16.92 23.27 -4.82
N GLY A 475 -16.43 22.41 -5.70
CA GLY A 475 -15.10 21.80 -5.63
C GLY A 475 -15.04 20.49 -4.88
N SER A 476 -16.13 20.01 -4.27
CA SER A 476 -16.18 18.73 -3.57
C SER A 476 -16.28 17.55 -4.54
N ILE A 477 -15.73 16.38 -4.11
CA ILE A 477 -15.86 15.11 -4.84
C ILE A 477 -16.77 14.19 -4.06
N ARG A 478 -17.71 13.56 -4.76
CA ARG A 478 -18.62 12.57 -4.19
C ARG A 478 -18.60 11.27 -4.99
N THR A 479 -18.88 10.18 -4.32
CA THR A 479 -19.08 8.87 -4.95
C THR A 479 -20.54 8.47 -4.75
N ILE A 480 -21.29 8.37 -5.84
CA ILE A 480 -22.68 7.94 -5.84
C ILE A 480 -22.71 6.42 -6.04
N LYS A 481 -23.37 5.70 -5.14
CA LYS A 481 -23.67 4.28 -5.33
C LYS A 481 -24.78 4.10 -6.36
N LEU A 482 -24.63 3.13 -7.23
CA LEU A 482 -25.63 2.79 -8.24
C LEU A 482 -26.43 1.53 -7.83
N PRO A 483 -27.69 1.42 -8.22
CA PRO A 483 -28.46 2.36 -9.07
C PRO A 483 -28.88 3.63 -8.31
N VAL A 484 -28.86 4.76 -8.98
CA VAL A 484 -29.38 6.05 -8.53
C VAL A 484 -30.76 6.32 -9.17
N LYS A 485 -31.63 7.03 -8.47
CA LYS A 485 -32.92 7.45 -9.04
C LYS A 485 -32.72 8.48 -10.15
N GLU A 486 -33.45 8.34 -11.25
CA GLU A 486 -33.36 9.25 -12.39
C GLU A 486 -33.57 10.71 -11.98
N ALA A 487 -34.58 11.00 -11.16
CA ALA A 487 -34.87 12.36 -10.68
C ALA A 487 -33.68 12.96 -9.90
N THR A 488 -33.01 12.15 -9.06
CA THR A 488 -31.82 12.60 -8.31
C THR A 488 -30.66 12.95 -9.25
N LEU A 489 -30.38 12.09 -10.25
CA LEU A 489 -29.28 12.37 -11.19
C LEU A 489 -29.61 13.59 -12.06
N ARG A 490 -30.83 13.69 -12.57
CA ARG A 490 -31.22 14.84 -13.41
C ARG A 490 -31.19 16.14 -12.63
N GLY A 491 -31.64 16.15 -11.39
CA GLY A 491 -31.54 17.32 -10.53
C GLY A 491 -30.11 17.74 -10.24
N LEU A 492 -29.16 16.80 -10.09
CA LEU A 492 -27.74 17.11 -9.97
C LEU A 492 -27.14 17.72 -11.24
N ILE A 493 -27.63 17.32 -12.41
CA ILE A 493 -27.12 17.77 -13.72
C ILE A 493 -27.54 19.22 -14.01
N THR A 494 -28.72 19.63 -13.55
CA THR A 494 -29.22 21.00 -13.82
C THR A 494 -28.58 22.02 -12.88
N ALA A 495 -28.35 23.23 -13.39
CA ALA A 495 -27.80 24.37 -12.66
C ALA A 495 -28.89 25.34 -12.16
N ASN A 496 -30.11 25.21 -12.70
CA ASN A 496 -31.22 26.14 -12.44
C ASN A 496 -32.60 25.46 -12.65
N GLY A 497 -32.71 24.18 -12.31
CA GLY A 497 -33.95 23.41 -12.42
C GLY A 497 -34.91 23.61 -11.25
N GLY A 498 -34.37 24.00 -10.08
CA GLY A 498 -35.15 24.22 -8.85
C GLY A 498 -35.47 22.93 -8.08
N GLU A 499 -34.83 21.81 -8.41
CA GLU A 499 -35.06 20.54 -7.73
C GLU A 499 -34.38 20.48 -6.36
N VAL A 500 -35.07 19.89 -5.39
CA VAL A 500 -34.48 19.55 -4.09
C VAL A 500 -33.86 18.15 -4.17
N ILE A 501 -32.53 18.08 -4.02
CA ILE A 501 -31.78 16.82 -4.13
C ILE A 501 -31.41 16.33 -2.74
N ASN A 502 -31.68 15.05 -2.47
CA ASN A 502 -31.14 14.33 -1.34
C ASN A 502 -30.21 13.22 -1.86
N LEU A 503 -28.94 13.26 -1.47
CA LEU A 503 -27.88 12.30 -1.85
C LEU A 503 -27.59 11.27 -0.75
N ASP A 504 -28.34 11.30 0.35
CA ASP A 504 -28.20 10.36 1.46
C ASP A 504 -28.81 8.99 1.18
#